data_33b2d262fe0442100e0586775cc97ff7
#
_entry.id   33b2d262fe0442100e0586775cc97ff7
#
_cell.length_a   1.000
_cell.length_b   1.000
_cell.length_c   1.000
_cell.angle_alpha   90.00
_cell.angle_beta   90.00
_cell.angle_gamma   90.00
#
_symmetry.space_group_name_H-M   'P 1'
#
loop_
_entity.id
_entity.type
_entity.pdbx_description
1 polymer ?
#
loop_
_entity_poly.entity_id
_entity_poly.type
_entity_poly.pdbx_seq_one_letter_code
_entity_poly.pdbx_strand_id
1 'polypeptide(L)'
;FIAFLKKGPNRNQSKTEADSLQKLHLAHLGRMYELGFADISGPFGDDGEIRGITIYNVPTIKIADSLANIDPMVKSGRLQIEIHSWWAAKGFGLR
;
A
#
# COMPACT_ATOMS: atom_id res chain seq x y z
N PHE A 1 9.92 -5.00 -4.87
CA PHE A 1 9.34 -5.37 -3.56
C PHE A 1 7.82 -5.31 -3.63
N ILE A 2 7.17 -6.24 -2.97
CA ILE A 2 5.71 -6.27 -2.86
C ILE A 2 5.32 -5.95 -1.41
N ALA A 3 4.45 -4.96 -1.24
CA ALA A 3 3.87 -4.61 0.05
C ALA A 3 2.46 -5.15 0.13
N PHE A 4 2.18 -5.95 1.15
CA PHE A 4 0.84 -6.36 1.51
C PHE A 4 0.28 -5.37 2.51
N LEU A 5 -0.87 -4.79 2.18
CA LEU A 5 -1.59 -3.88 3.06
C LEU A 5 -2.61 -4.70 3.82
N LYS A 6 -2.37 -4.89 5.11
CA LYS A 6 -3.17 -5.76 5.98
C LYS A 6 -3.99 -4.92 6.95
N LYS A 7 -5.03 -5.51 7.50
CA LYS A 7 -5.79 -4.88 8.59
C LYS A 7 -4.83 -4.56 9.74
N GLY A 8 -4.78 -3.30 10.14
CA GLY A 8 -3.96 -2.85 11.25
C GLY A 8 -4.68 -3.05 12.59
N PRO A 9 -3.95 -2.76 13.69
CA PRO A 9 -4.48 -2.99 15.04
C PRO A 9 -5.55 -1.98 15.47
N ASN A 10 -5.63 -0.82 14.81
CA ASN A 10 -6.58 0.24 15.16
C ASN A 10 -7.61 0.43 14.04
N ARG A 11 -8.78 -0.17 14.20
CA ARG A 11 -9.88 -0.07 13.25
C ARG A 11 -11.15 0.53 13.85
N ASN A 12 -10.97 1.36 14.90
CA ASN A 12 -12.06 1.99 15.65
C ASN A 12 -12.49 3.33 15.08
N GLN A 13 -11.97 3.74 13.93
CA GLN A 13 -12.32 5.02 13.34
C GLN A 13 -13.83 5.09 13.06
N SER A 14 -14.41 6.27 13.25
CA SER A 14 -15.77 6.55 12.80
C SER A 14 -15.85 6.43 11.28
N LYS A 15 -17.05 6.34 10.73
CA LYS A 15 -17.22 6.30 9.27
C LYS A 15 -16.61 7.54 8.61
N THR A 16 -16.79 8.72 9.22
CA THR A 16 -16.22 9.98 8.70
C THR A 16 -14.70 9.95 8.69
N GLU A 17 -14.08 9.50 9.78
CA GLU A 17 -12.64 9.36 9.87
C GLU A 17 -12.11 8.34 8.87
N ALA A 18 -12.76 7.18 8.76
CA ALA A 18 -12.38 6.14 7.81
C ALA A 18 -12.48 6.64 6.37
N ASP A 19 -13.51 7.39 6.02
CA ASP A 19 -13.68 7.97 4.69
C ASP A 19 -12.56 8.99 4.38
N SER A 20 -12.20 9.82 5.37
CA SER A 20 -11.09 10.78 5.23
C SER A 20 -9.76 10.06 5.02
N LEU A 21 -9.50 9.02 5.81
CA LEU A 21 -8.29 8.21 5.67
C LEU A 21 -8.23 7.52 4.31
N GLN A 22 -9.36 7.06 3.80
CA GLN A 22 -9.41 6.42 2.48
C GLN A 22 -9.03 7.39 1.38
N LYS A 23 -9.47 8.64 1.43
CA LYS A 23 -9.08 9.67 0.47
C LYS A 23 -7.58 9.94 0.51
N LEU A 24 -7.02 10.06 1.71
CA LEU A 24 -5.58 10.29 1.89
C LEU A 24 -4.76 9.08 1.44
N HIS A 25 -5.26 7.87 1.69
CA HIS A 25 -4.65 6.63 1.23
C HIS A 25 -4.56 6.57 -0.29
N LEU A 26 -5.68 6.85 -0.97
CA LEU A 26 -5.71 6.84 -2.45
C LEU A 26 -4.78 7.91 -3.03
N ALA A 27 -4.74 9.09 -2.40
CA ALA A 27 -3.82 10.16 -2.82
C ALA A 27 -2.36 9.71 -2.65
N HIS A 28 -2.02 9.02 -1.56
CA HIS A 28 -0.69 8.48 -1.33
C HIS A 28 -0.31 7.45 -2.40
N LEU A 29 -1.18 6.51 -2.71
CA LEU A 29 -0.93 5.50 -3.74
C LEU A 29 -0.70 6.13 -5.11
N GLY A 30 -1.53 7.12 -5.47
CA GLY A 30 -1.37 7.87 -6.72
C GLY A 30 -0.05 8.61 -6.78
N ARG A 31 0.37 9.23 -5.68
CA ARG A 31 1.65 9.92 -5.58
C ARG A 31 2.83 8.97 -5.75
N MET A 32 2.76 7.78 -5.16
CA MET A 32 3.82 6.77 -5.31
C MET A 32 3.98 6.35 -6.77
N TYR A 33 2.88 6.20 -7.47
CA TYR A 33 2.90 5.88 -8.90
C TYR A 33 3.47 7.06 -9.72
N GLU A 34 2.98 8.27 -9.52
CA GLU A 34 3.42 9.46 -10.26
C GLU A 34 4.90 9.76 -10.07
N LEU A 35 5.44 9.53 -8.88
CA LEU A 35 6.86 9.73 -8.58
C LEU A 35 7.74 8.59 -9.07
N GLY A 36 7.16 7.53 -9.62
CA GLY A 36 7.91 6.40 -10.17
C GLY A 36 8.37 5.39 -9.12
N PHE A 37 7.89 5.48 -7.89
CA PHE A 37 8.27 4.56 -6.81
C PHE A 37 7.46 3.27 -6.83
N ALA A 38 6.24 3.30 -7.34
CA ALA A 38 5.36 2.14 -7.39
C ALA A 38 4.86 1.91 -8.82
N ASP A 39 4.85 0.66 -9.25
CA ASP A 39 4.41 0.29 -10.59
C ASP A 39 2.90 0.07 -10.65
N ILE A 40 2.31 -0.47 -9.58
CA ILE A 40 0.89 -0.76 -9.52
C ILE A 40 0.46 -0.92 -8.05
N SER A 41 -0.77 -0.53 -7.77
CA SER A 41 -1.43 -0.74 -6.48
C SER A 41 -2.88 -1.10 -6.72
N GLY A 42 -3.45 -1.90 -5.84
CA GLY A 42 -4.86 -2.22 -5.95
C GLY A 42 -5.40 -2.93 -4.72
N PRO A 43 -6.71 -2.77 -4.45
CA PRO A 43 -7.37 -3.47 -3.36
C PRO A 43 -7.72 -4.91 -3.76
N PHE A 44 -7.86 -5.78 -2.75
CA PHE A 44 -8.43 -7.10 -2.97
C PHE A 44 -9.95 -7.02 -2.99
N GLY A 45 -10.57 -7.88 -3.76
CA GLY A 45 -12.02 -7.91 -3.91
C GLY A 45 -12.75 -8.65 -2.80
N ASP A 46 -12.03 -9.40 -1.97
CA ASP A 46 -12.60 -10.09 -0.82
C ASP A 46 -12.51 -9.23 0.44
N ASP A 47 -13.04 -9.71 1.55
CA ASP A 47 -13.02 -9.02 2.85
C ASP A 47 -12.09 -9.73 3.83
N GLY A 48 -10.90 -10.12 3.37
CA GLY A 48 -9.92 -10.83 4.16
C GLY A 48 -8.97 -9.92 4.94
N GLU A 49 -8.01 -10.54 5.59
CA GLU A 49 -6.97 -9.87 6.37
C GLU A 49 -6.08 -8.99 5.50
N ILE A 50 -5.78 -9.44 4.29
CA ILE A 50 -5.00 -8.67 3.32
C ILE A 50 -5.96 -7.82 2.51
N ARG A 51 -5.79 -6.49 2.58
CA ARG A 51 -6.72 -5.54 1.96
C ARG A 51 -6.31 -5.11 0.57
N GLY A 52 -5.01 -5.18 0.25
CA GLY A 52 -4.50 -4.78 -1.06
C GLY A 52 -3.01 -5.01 -1.16
N ILE A 53 -2.45 -4.67 -2.32
CA ILE A 53 -1.01 -4.74 -2.56
C ILE A 53 -0.52 -3.48 -3.27
N THR A 54 0.79 -3.21 -3.10
CA THR A 54 1.54 -2.23 -3.90
C THR A 54 2.85 -2.89 -4.32
N ILE A 55 3.19 -2.76 -5.59
CA ILE A 55 4.48 -3.21 -6.13
C ILE A 55 5.40 -2.00 -6.19
N TYR A 56 6.45 -1.99 -5.34
CA TYR A 56 7.42 -0.92 -5.29
C TYR A 56 8.61 -1.21 -6.19
N ASN A 57 9.02 -0.22 -6.96
CA ASN A 57 10.19 -0.25 -7.83
C ASN A 57 11.24 0.71 -7.26
N VAL A 58 11.89 0.27 -6.18
CA VAL A 58 12.91 1.06 -5.47
C VAL A 58 14.11 0.17 -5.14
N PRO A 59 15.30 0.75 -4.87
CA PRO A 59 16.53 -0.03 -4.71
C PRO A 59 16.59 -0.95 -3.51
N THR A 60 15.94 -0.61 -2.39
CA THR A 60 16.04 -1.38 -1.15
C THR A 60 14.70 -1.57 -0.47
N ILE A 61 14.59 -2.63 0.31
CA ILE A 61 13.39 -2.91 1.10
C ILE A 61 13.15 -1.80 2.15
N LYS A 62 14.20 -1.22 2.67
CA LYS A 62 14.12 -0.13 3.66
C LYS A 62 13.45 1.10 3.06
N ILE A 63 13.76 1.44 1.81
CA ILE A 63 13.12 2.54 1.10
C ILE A 63 11.64 2.22 0.87
N ALA A 64 11.34 1.01 0.38
CA ALA A 64 9.95 0.58 0.19
C ALA A 64 9.14 0.67 1.48
N ASP A 65 9.69 0.19 2.58
CA ASP A 65 9.05 0.24 3.89
C ASP A 65 8.81 1.68 4.34
N SER A 66 9.79 2.56 4.20
CA SER A 66 9.65 3.99 4.53
C SER A 66 8.54 4.65 3.74
N LEU A 67 8.48 4.40 2.43
CA LEU A 67 7.44 4.97 1.57
C LEU A 67 6.05 4.45 1.91
N ALA A 68 5.92 3.15 2.17
CA ALA A 68 4.64 2.56 2.54
C ALA A 68 4.11 3.11 3.86
N ASN A 69 5.00 3.38 4.82
CA ASN A 69 4.63 3.88 6.14
C ASN A 69 4.30 5.38 6.18
N ILE A 70 4.50 6.12 5.10
CA ILE A 70 4.07 7.53 4.99
C ILE A 70 2.55 7.62 4.86
N ASP A 71 1.90 6.58 4.35
CA ASP A 71 0.45 6.52 4.16
C ASP A 71 -0.28 6.83 5.47
N PRO A 72 -1.16 7.85 5.49
CA PRO A 72 -1.92 8.19 6.71
C PRO A 72 -2.74 7.01 7.27
N MET A 73 -3.21 6.12 6.41
CA MET A 73 -3.95 4.95 6.85
C MET A 73 -3.08 3.96 7.61
N VAL A 74 -1.79 3.89 7.27
CA VAL A 74 -0.80 3.10 8.02
C VAL A 74 -0.44 3.82 9.32
N LYS A 75 -0.20 5.12 9.27
CA LYS A 75 0.14 5.91 10.46
C LYS A 75 -0.95 5.87 11.52
N SER A 76 -2.21 5.84 11.11
CA SER A 76 -3.35 5.74 12.02
C SER A 76 -3.51 4.37 12.66
N GLY A 77 -2.82 3.36 12.14
CA GLY A 77 -2.94 1.98 12.59
C GLY A 77 -4.12 1.22 11.99
N ARG A 78 -4.85 1.82 11.05
CA ARG A 78 -5.96 1.14 10.36
C ARG A 78 -5.46 0.09 9.38
N LEU A 79 -4.30 0.33 8.76
CA LEU A 79 -3.55 -0.65 7.96
C LEU A 79 -2.19 -0.88 8.57
N GLN A 80 -1.62 -2.03 8.29
CA GLN A 80 -0.23 -2.34 8.58
C GLN A 80 0.41 -2.96 7.34
N ILE A 81 1.73 -2.84 7.25
CA ILE A 81 2.49 -3.22 6.06
C ILE A 81 3.30 -4.48 6.34
N GLU A 82 3.27 -5.39 5.36
CA GLU A 82 4.17 -6.54 5.31
C GLU A 82 4.85 -6.52 3.95
N ILE A 83 6.17 -6.42 3.93
CA ILE A 83 6.93 -6.27 2.68
C ILE A 83 7.80 -7.49 2.43
N HIS A 84 7.84 -7.92 1.17
CA HIS A 84 8.67 -9.02 0.72
C HIS A 84 9.46 -8.63 -0.53
N SER A 85 10.65 -9.18 -0.66
CA SER A 85 11.36 -9.17 -1.93
C SER A 85 10.59 -10.02 -2.93
N TRP A 86 10.47 -9.54 -4.15
CA TRP A 86 9.70 -10.22 -5.18
C TRP A 86 10.28 -9.90 -6.55
N TRP A 87 10.32 -10.91 -7.41
CA TRP A 87 10.82 -10.77 -8.77
C TRP A 87 9.74 -11.12 -9.76
N ALA A 88 9.52 -10.21 -10.72
CA ALA A 88 8.67 -10.45 -11.86
C ALA A 88 9.52 -10.64 -13.10
N ALA A 89 8.99 -11.34 -14.10
CA ALA A 89 9.67 -11.51 -15.37
C ALA A 89 9.79 -10.16 -16.06
N LYS A 90 11.02 -9.78 -16.40
CA LYS A 90 11.31 -8.50 -17.03
C LYS A 90 10.71 -8.47 -18.45
N GLY A 91 10.03 -7.39 -18.80
CA GLY A 91 9.40 -7.23 -20.10
C GLY A 91 7.98 -7.79 -20.20
N PHE A 92 7.46 -8.43 -19.14
CA PHE A 92 6.07 -8.90 -19.10
C PHE A 92 5.22 -7.88 -18.37
N GLY A 93 4.44 -7.11 -19.10
CA GLY A 93 3.49 -6.16 -18.54
C GLY A 93 2.12 -6.78 -18.30
N LEU A 94 1.24 -5.99 -17.73
CA LEU A 94 -0.16 -6.36 -17.57
C LEU A 94 -0.86 -6.38 -18.92
N ARG A 95 -1.88 -7.21 -19.02
CA ARG A 95 -2.71 -7.33 -20.22
C ARG A 95 -4.07 -6.68 -20.04
#